data_ecf92cd70d11087142f3275d7485ad5f
#
_entry.id   ecf92cd70d11087142f3275d7485ad5f
#
_cell.length_a   1.000
_cell.length_b   1.000
_cell.length_c   1.000
_cell.angle_alpha   90.00
_cell.angle_beta   90.00
_cell.angle_gamma   90.00
#
_symmetry.space_group_name_H-M   'P 1'
#
loop_
_entity.id
_entity.type
_entity.pdbx_description
1 polymer ?
#
loop_
_entity_poly.entity_id
_entity_poly.type
_entity_poly.pdbx_seq_one_letter_code
_entity_poly.pdbx_strand_id
1 'polypeptide(L)'
;MDSSIVFKKFMNSRDQDLIVLEKKLLEKEEKLEKEKERLEKEKEVLGGIKEVYRGKLQKVSGMTSDEAKQELLKETEEKEAQIIARIIKEKEEEAKRIADKKAKEILVDSMRHGALDYIAEYTVSTIKIDDEEIKGRIIGKEGRNIRAFEQATGVDVDLDEEGIIRLSSFDPIRREIARRVLINLIKDTRIQPYRIEESVKQEERVLKKIMSEEGERLMHTVGVYNLPSELIEILGRFKFRTSYGQNLVVHTLEETKIGVHIASEIDANVNIVRLGCLFHDIGKVVEGEGSHVKLGADLLKRFSMPDAVINCVLEHHEDKPFSSIESVIVYIADSISGARPGARYEDVEGYAKRLKDMEEIAKKYEGVSDAYAFEAGRELRVIINPGLLDDARTTLVAHKIREEISNKLVVPGEVKVTAIREFRAVSPES
;
A
#
# COMPACT_ATOMS: atom_id res chain seq x y z
N MET A 1 -0.42 -79.74 -44.85
CA MET A 1 -0.57 -78.61 -43.90
C MET A 1 -0.48 -79.18 -42.50
N ASP A 2 0.56 -78.80 -41.80
CA ASP A 2 1.15 -79.45 -40.65
C ASP A 2 0.25 -79.39 -39.41
N SER A 3 -0.29 -80.52 -38.95
CA SER A 3 -1.10 -80.64 -37.73
C SER A 3 -0.39 -80.12 -36.48
N SER A 4 0.96 -80.03 -36.52
CA SER A 4 1.78 -79.56 -35.40
C SER A 4 1.68 -78.03 -35.22
N ILE A 5 1.47 -77.26 -36.28
CA ILE A 5 1.34 -75.81 -36.27
C ILE A 5 -0.03 -75.40 -35.73
N VAL A 6 -1.08 -76.13 -36.07
CA VAL A 6 -2.44 -75.86 -35.58
C VAL A 6 -2.55 -76.21 -34.11
N PHE A 7 -1.90 -77.23 -33.62
CA PHE A 7 -1.87 -77.63 -32.21
C PHE A 7 -1.08 -76.66 -31.39
N LYS A 8 0.06 -76.12 -31.84
CA LYS A 8 0.84 -75.06 -31.16
C LYS A 8 0.06 -73.73 -31.07
N LYS A 9 -0.68 -73.40 -32.12
CA LYS A 9 -1.50 -72.18 -32.11
C LYS A 9 -2.71 -72.30 -31.17
N PHE A 10 -3.27 -73.47 -30.99
CA PHE A 10 -4.35 -73.72 -30.04
C PHE A 10 -3.89 -73.77 -28.63
N MET A 11 -2.71 -74.31 -28.34
CA MET A 11 -2.06 -74.28 -27.00
C MET A 11 -1.70 -72.87 -26.63
N ASN A 12 -1.11 -72.05 -27.49
CA ASN A 12 -0.78 -70.65 -27.22
C ASN A 12 -2.01 -69.77 -26.97
N SER A 13 -3.14 -70.05 -27.58
CA SER A 13 -4.40 -69.35 -27.35
C SER A 13 -4.96 -69.66 -25.94
N ARG A 14 -4.89 -70.93 -25.51
CA ARG A 14 -5.35 -71.37 -24.22
C ARG A 14 -4.51 -70.88 -23.06
N ASP A 15 -3.20 -70.73 -23.24
CA ASP A 15 -2.28 -70.14 -22.28
C ASP A 15 -2.50 -68.64 -22.12
N GLN A 16 -2.81 -67.95 -23.21
CA GLN A 16 -3.18 -66.51 -23.18
C GLN A 16 -4.52 -66.29 -22.44
N ASP A 17 -5.52 -67.13 -22.67
CA ASP A 17 -6.80 -67.05 -22.00
C ASP A 17 -6.67 -67.34 -20.48
N LEU A 18 -5.79 -68.28 -20.09
CA LEU A 18 -5.47 -68.56 -18.68
C LEU A 18 -4.79 -67.36 -18.02
N ILE A 19 -3.81 -66.73 -18.66
CA ILE A 19 -3.13 -65.53 -18.11
C ILE A 19 -4.11 -64.38 -17.90
N VAL A 20 -5.04 -64.18 -18.87
CA VAL A 20 -6.09 -63.16 -18.70
C VAL A 20 -7.06 -63.47 -17.57
N LEU A 21 -7.37 -64.76 -17.36
CA LEU A 21 -8.23 -65.20 -16.25
C LEU A 21 -7.56 -65.04 -14.91
N GLU A 22 -6.28 -65.42 -14.79
CA GLU A 22 -5.46 -65.21 -13.58
C GLU A 22 -5.37 -63.71 -13.24
N LYS A 23 -5.14 -62.85 -14.21
CA LYS A 23 -5.09 -61.38 -13.97
C LYS A 23 -6.42 -60.83 -13.45
N LYS A 24 -7.55 -61.30 -14.00
CA LYS A 24 -8.90 -60.96 -13.52
C LYS A 24 -9.19 -61.48 -12.13
N LEU A 25 -8.65 -62.65 -11.79
CA LEU A 25 -8.77 -63.22 -10.43
C LEU A 25 -7.97 -62.37 -9.43
N LEU A 26 -6.73 -62.06 -9.73
CA LEU A 26 -5.88 -61.17 -8.93
C LEU A 26 -6.53 -59.78 -8.70
N GLU A 27 -7.09 -59.17 -9.74
CA GLU A 27 -7.82 -57.88 -9.59
C GLU A 27 -9.09 -58.00 -8.72
N LYS A 28 -9.75 -59.15 -8.75
CA LYS A 28 -10.91 -59.43 -7.90
C LYS A 28 -10.48 -59.69 -6.43
N GLU A 29 -9.38 -60.37 -6.22
CA GLU A 29 -8.82 -60.62 -4.90
C GLU A 29 -8.39 -59.31 -4.21
N GLU A 30 -7.69 -58.43 -4.94
CA GLU A 30 -7.35 -57.10 -4.41
C GLU A 30 -8.56 -56.23 -4.08
N LYS A 31 -9.63 -56.30 -4.86
CA LYS A 31 -10.87 -55.58 -4.61
C LYS A 31 -11.58 -56.16 -3.37
N LEU A 32 -11.59 -57.45 -3.25
CA LEU A 32 -12.19 -58.14 -2.09
C LEU A 32 -11.44 -57.84 -0.78
N GLU A 33 -10.12 -57.79 -0.84
CA GLU A 33 -9.28 -57.45 0.30
C GLU A 33 -9.52 -55.99 0.79
N LYS A 34 -9.59 -55.03 -0.17
CA LYS A 34 -9.93 -53.65 0.14
C LYS A 34 -11.33 -53.46 0.72
N GLU A 35 -12.28 -54.24 0.22
CA GLU A 35 -13.67 -54.24 0.73
C GLU A 35 -13.77 -54.87 2.14
N LYS A 36 -12.99 -55.89 2.41
CA LYS A 36 -12.88 -56.51 3.74
C LYS A 36 -12.27 -55.51 4.76
N GLU A 37 -11.16 -54.87 4.41
CA GLU A 37 -10.53 -53.83 5.26
C GLU A 37 -11.50 -52.67 5.55
N ARG A 38 -12.28 -52.28 4.57
CA ARG A 38 -13.31 -51.24 4.76
C ARG A 38 -14.41 -51.67 5.69
N LEU A 39 -14.95 -52.90 5.50
CA LEU A 39 -15.98 -53.46 6.35
C LEU A 39 -15.49 -53.70 7.79
N GLU A 40 -14.23 -54.08 7.99
CA GLU A 40 -13.64 -54.20 9.32
C GLU A 40 -13.58 -52.85 10.04
N LYS A 41 -13.13 -51.79 9.35
CA LYS A 41 -13.12 -50.44 9.90
C LYS A 41 -14.52 -49.93 10.22
N GLU A 42 -15.50 -50.15 9.33
CA GLU A 42 -16.91 -49.80 9.60
C GLU A 42 -17.48 -50.56 10.81
N LYS A 43 -17.11 -51.82 10.95
CA LYS A 43 -17.53 -52.67 12.07
C LYS A 43 -16.93 -52.23 13.40
N GLU A 44 -15.68 -51.77 13.39
CA GLU A 44 -15.00 -51.21 14.55
C GLU A 44 -15.63 -49.88 14.99
N VAL A 45 -15.92 -49.00 14.03
CA VAL A 45 -16.63 -47.73 14.29
C VAL A 45 -18.03 -47.96 14.83
N LEU A 46 -18.79 -48.90 14.26
CA LEU A 46 -20.12 -49.28 14.74
C LEU A 46 -20.07 -49.89 16.12
N GLY A 47 -19.04 -50.70 16.41
CA GLY A 47 -18.78 -51.23 17.75
C GLY A 47 -18.56 -50.13 18.78
N GLY A 48 -17.72 -49.17 18.47
CA GLY A 48 -17.48 -47.99 19.31
C GLY A 48 -18.74 -47.15 19.57
N ILE A 49 -19.52 -46.89 18.52
CA ILE A 49 -20.80 -46.17 18.63
C ILE A 49 -21.78 -46.93 19.55
N LYS A 50 -21.85 -48.26 19.42
CA LYS A 50 -22.74 -49.10 20.20
C LYS A 50 -22.38 -49.11 21.70
N GLU A 51 -21.10 -49.13 22.04
CA GLU A 51 -20.61 -49.01 23.40
C GLU A 51 -20.90 -47.63 24.01
N VAL A 52 -20.71 -46.54 23.26
CA VAL A 52 -21.07 -45.18 23.68
C VAL A 52 -22.58 -45.05 23.95
N TYR A 53 -23.42 -45.60 23.05
CA TYR A 53 -24.87 -45.62 23.25
C TYR A 53 -25.28 -46.44 24.47
N ARG A 54 -24.65 -47.62 24.68
CA ARG A 54 -24.91 -48.47 25.83
C ARG A 54 -24.56 -47.78 27.15
N GLY A 55 -23.39 -47.07 27.19
CA GLY A 55 -22.99 -46.25 28.32
C GLY A 55 -23.97 -45.09 28.60
N LYS A 56 -24.44 -44.40 27.56
CA LYS A 56 -25.47 -43.36 27.70
C LYS A 56 -26.81 -43.90 28.20
N LEU A 57 -27.30 -45.03 27.67
CA LEU A 57 -28.51 -45.68 28.15
C LEU A 57 -28.40 -46.11 29.61
N GLN A 58 -27.25 -46.64 30.04
CA GLN A 58 -26.99 -47.06 31.41
C GLN A 58 -26.95 -45.86 32.36
N LYS A 59 -26.37 -44.71 31.92
CA LYS A 59 -26.38 -43.46 32.68
C LYS A 59 -27.79 -42.89 32.84
N VAL A 60 -28.60 -42.86 31.77
CA VAL A 60 -29.98 -42.35 31.78
C VAL A 60 -30.93 -43.24 32.57
N SER A 61 -30.75 -44.59 32.57
CA SER A 61 -31.59 -45.51 33.32
C SER A 61 -31.47 -45.40 34.84
N GLY A 62 -30.39 -44.79 35.36
CA GLY A 62 -30.18 -44.49 36.76
C GLY A 62 -30.58 -43.08 37.20
N MET A 63 -31.09 -42.28 36.31
CA MET A 63 -31.45 -40.88 36.56
C MET A 63 -32.94 -40.71 36.84
N THR A 64 -33.28 -39.74 37.69
CA THR A 64 -34.65 -39.24 37.81
C THR A 64 -35.05 -38.45 36.55
N SER A 65 -36.37 -38.27 36.33
CA SER A 65 -36.88 -37.50 35.17
C SER A 65 -36.29 -36.08 35.09
N ASP A 66 -36.08 -35.45 36.23
CA ASP A 66 -35.54 -34.08 36.29
C ASP A 66 -34.01 -34.03 35.98
N GLU A 67 -33.26 -35.01 36.49
CA GLU A 67 -31.83 -35.16 36.19
C GLU A 67 -31.61 -35.46 34.71
N ALA A 68 -32.40 -36.34 34.10
CA ALA A 68 -32.34 -36.63 32.67
C ALA A 68 -32.65 -35.39 31.80
N LYS A 69 -33.61 -34.57 32.25
CA LYS A 69 -33.95 -33.30 31.59
C LYS A 69 -32.82 -32.26 31.66
N GLN A 70 -32.19 -32.14 32.83
CA GLN A 70 -31.03 -31.22 32.99
C GLN A 70 -29.83 -31.65 32.17
N GLU A 71 -29.52 -32.94 32.11
CA GLU A 71 -28.43 -33.48 31.30
C GLU A 71 -28.69 -33.27 29.79
N LEU A 72 -29.94 -33.47 29.35
CA LEU A 72 -30.32 -33.19 27.94
C LEU A 72 -30.19 -31.71 27.60
N LEU A 73 -30.62 -30.82 28.50
CA LEU A 73 -30.46 -29.38 28.30
C LEU A 73 -28.98 -28.99 28.17
N LYS A 74 -28.15 -29.50 29.08
CA LYS A 74 -26.70 -29.24 29.06
C LYS A 74 -26.02 -29.77 27.79
N GLU A 75 -26.34 -31.02 27.37
CA GLU A 75 -25.80 -31.58 26.12
C GLU A 75 -26.24 -30.78 24.89
N THR A 76 -27.49 -30.25 24.93
CA THR A 76 -28.01 -29.40 23.85
C THR A 76 -27.31 -28.05 23.83
N GLU A 77 -27.14 -27.38 24.97
CA GLU A 77 -26.42 -26.11 25.09
C GLU A 77 -24.97 -26.23 24.61
N GLU A 78 -24.27 -27.30 24.98
CA GLU A 78 -22.91 -27.56 24.54
C GLU A 78 -22.81 -27.75 22.99
N LYS A 79 -23.76 -28.47 22.39
CA LYS A 79 -23.84 -28.67 20.93
C LYS A 79 -24.15 -27.37 20.19
N GLU A 80 -25.14 -26.62 20.69
CA GLU A 80 -25.51 -25.33 20.10
C GLU A 80 -24.35 -24.32 20.21
N ALA A 81 -23.66 -24.29 21.35
CA ALA A 81 -22.46 -23.43 21.50
C ALA A 81 -21.36 -23.77 20.48
N GLN A 82 -21.12 -25.06 20.21
CA GLN A 82 -20.16 -25.49 19.18
C GLN A 82 -20.59 -25.08 17.76
N ILE A 83 -21.90 -25.22 17.45
CA ILE A 83 -22.45 -24.82 16.17
C ILE A 83 -22.32 -23.30 15.98
N ILE A 84 -22.70 -22.53 17.01
CA ILE A 84 -22.58 -21.05 16.99
C ILE A 84 -21.12 -20.62 16.82
N ALA A 85 -20.20 -21.23 17.59
CA ALA A 85 -18.77 -20.89 17.47
C ALA A 85 -18.24 -21.18 16.06
N ARG A 86 -18.66 -22.26 15.41
CA ARG A 86 -18.31 -22.57 14.03
C ARG A 86 -18.87 -21.54 13.07
N ILE A 87 -20.14 -21.15 13.19
CA ILE A 87 -20.79 -20.16 12.35
C ILE A 87 -20.09 -18.79 12.50
N ILE A 88 -19.76 -18.38 13.72
CA ILE A 88 -19.03 -17.14 13.98
C ILE A 88 -17.70 -17.17 13.24
N LYS A 89 -16.91 -18.25 13.40
CA LYS A 89 -15.62 -18.39 12.74
C LYS A 89 -15.73 -18.34 11.21
N GLU A 90 -16.70 -19.07 10.63
CA GLU A 90 -16.95 -19.05 9.19
C GLU A 90 -17.32 -17.63 8.69
N LYS A 91 -18.13 -16.90 9.47
CA LYS A 91 -18.53 -15.53 9.14
C LYS A 91 -17.39 -14.53 9.31
N GLU A 92 -16.53 -14.70 10.31
CA GLU A 92 -15.32 -13.87 10.44
C GLU A 92 -14.34 -14.08 9.29
N GLU A 93 -14.13 -15.34 8.86
CA GLU A 93 -13.27 -15.65 7.71
C GLU A 93 -13.87 -15.11 6.39
N GLU A 94 -15.20 -15.21 6.20
CA GLU A 94 -15.89 -14.61 5.07
C GLU A 94 -15.78 -13.10 5.07
N ALA A 95 -15.97 -12.44 6.23
CA ALA A 95 -15.85 -11.00 6.38
C ALA A 95 -14.44 -10.52 6.07
N LYS A 96 -13.39 -11.20 6.56
CA LYS A 96 -11.99 -10.89 6.23
C LYS A 96 -11.73 -10.98 4.71
N ARG A 97 -12.19 -12.06 4.07
CA ARG A 97 -12.04 -12.24 2.62
C ARG A 97 -12.74 -11.15 1.81
N ILE A 98 -13.94 -10.73 2.24
CA ILE A 98 -14.67 -9.63 1.59
C ILE A 98 -13.93 -8.30 1.78
N ALA A 99 -13.43 -8.06 3.01
CA ALA A 99 -12.66 -6.86 3.33
C ALA A 99 -11.38 -6.77 2.49
N ASP A 100 -10.61 -7.86 2.37
CA ASP A 100 -9.40 -7.92 1.53
C ASP A 100 -9.70 -7.64 0.05
N LYS A 101 -10.79 -8.22 -0.46
CA LYS A 101 -11.23 -7.97 -1.84
C LYS A 101 -11.62 -6.50 -2.05
N LYS A 102 -12.40 -5.96 -1.13
CA LYS A 102 -12.86 -4.57 -1.19
C LYS A 102 -11.70 -3.58 -1.06
N ALA A 103 -10.74 -3.85 -0.16
CA ALA A 103 -9.52 -3.05 -0.04
C ALA A 103 -8.71 -3.03 -1.35
N LYS A 104 -8.56 -4.17 -2.02
CA LYS A 104 -7.90 -4.25 -3.33
C LYS A 104 -8.65 -3.49 -4.42
N GLU A 105 -9.98 -3.57 -4.45
CA GLU A 105 -10.82 -2.80 -5.39
C GLU A 105 -10.66 -1.29 -5.18
N ILE A 106 -10.67 -0.81 -3.93
CA ILE A 106 -10.45 0.60 -3.59
C ILE A 106 -9.06 1.06 -4.00
N LEU A 107 -8.01 0.26 -3.73
CA LEU A 107 -6.64 0.53 -4.15
C LEU A 107 -6.55 0.68 -5.68
N VAL A 108 -7.10 -0.27 -6.43
CA VAL A 108 -7.10 -0.23 -7.91
C VAL A 108 -7.86 0.98 -8.44
N ASP A 109 -9.00 1.33 -7.85
CA ASP A 109 -9.78 2.49 -8.27
C ASP A 109 -9.05 3.81 -7.94
N SER A 110 -8.43 3.91 -6.76
CA SER A 110 -7.59 5.04 -6.37
C SER A 110 -6.38 5.20 -7.29
N MET A 111 -5.71 4.10 -7.68
CA MET A 111 -4.61 4.09 -8.65
C MET A 111 -5.05 4.57 -10.04
N ARG A 112 -6.28 4.26 -10.44
CA ARG A 112 -6.84 4.62 -11.75
C ARG A 112 -7.16 6.10 -11.88
N HIS A 113 -7.57 6.75 -10.76
CA HIS A 113 -7.91 8.18 -10.71
C HIS A 113 -6.72 9.06 -10.28
N GLY A 114 -5.64 8.47 -9.78
CA GLY A 114 -4.49 9.16 -9.22
C GLY A 114 -3.29 9.31 -10.16
N ALA A 115 -3.43 8.98 -11.44
CA ALA A 115 -2.38 9.21 -12.45
C ALA A 115 -2.32 10.70 -12.85
N LEU A 116 -2.15 11.59 -11.86
CA LEU A 116 -1.96 13.01 -12.07
C LEU A 116 -0.50 13.37 -11.78
N ASP A 117 -0.01 14.34 -12.52
CA ASP A 117 1.34 14.81 -12.65
C ASP A 117 2.19 14.75 -11.38
N TYR A 118 3.33 14.08 -11.51
CA TYR A 118 4.42 14.07 -10.54
C TYR A 118 5.03 15.46 -10.42
N ILE A 119 5.06 16.03 -9.21
CA ILE A 119 5.76 17.26 -8.89
C ILE A 119 6.75 16.96 -7.76
N ALA A 120 8.06 17.03 -8.08
CA ALA A 120 9.09 16.95 -7.04
C ALA A 120 9.04 18.20 -6.14
N GLU A 121 9.16 18.02 -4.83
CA GLU A 121 9.32 19.12 -3.89
C GLU A 121 10.78 19.57 -3.92
N TYR A 122 11.03 20.70 -4.57
CA TYR A 122 12.33 21.36 -4.52
C TYR A 122 12.25 22.58 -3.60
N THR A 123 13.28 22.78 -2.76
CA THR A 123 13.47 24.02 -2.01
C THR A 123 13.94 25.17 -2.91
N VAL A 124 14.14 24.89 -4.19
CA VAL A 124 14.65 25.80 -5.21
C VAL A 124 13.64 25.95 -6.34
N SER A 125 13.39 27.17 -6.77
CA SER A 125 12.65 27.48 -8.01
C SER A 125 13.59 28.09 -9.03
N THR A 126 13.52 27.64 -10.27
CA THR A 126 14.37 28.12 -11.37
C THR A 126 13.57 29.00 -12.32
N ILE A 127 14.18 30.09 -12.78
CA ILE A 127 13.65 30.98 -13.81
C ILE A 127 14.66 31.02 -14.96
N LYS A 128 14.23 30.63 -16.14
CA LYS A 128 15.06 30.74 -17.35
C LYS A 128 15.04 32.17 -17.83
N ILE A 129 16.20 32.68 -18.24
CA ILE A 129 16.39 33.99 -18.84
C ILE A 129 17.10 33.85 -20.18
N ASP A 130 16.63 34.58 -21.18
CA ASP A 130 17.20 34.55 -22.54
C ASP A 130 18.29 35.59 -22.71
N ASP A 131 18.40 36.57 -21.80
CA ASP A 131 19.30 37.70 -21.86
C ASP A 131 20.10 37.84 -20.55
N GLU A 132 21.40 37.61 -20.62
CA GLU A 132 22.31 37.71 -19.48
C GLU A 132 22.45 39.15 -18.93
N GLU A 133 22.12 40.20 -19.71
CA GLU A 133 22.12 41.58 -19.20
C GLU A 133 21.08 41.77 -18.08
N ILE A 134 20.05 40.94 -18.06
CA ILE A 134 19.04 40.95 -17.01
C ILE A 134 19.63 40.64 -15.62
N LYS A 135 20.63 39.75 -15.53
CA LYS A 135 21.34 39.47 -14.27
C LYS A 135 21.99 40.71 -13.71
N GLY A 136 22.68 41.48 -14.57
CA GLY A 136 23.30 42.73 -14.15
C GLY A 136 22.29 43.76 -13.60
N ARG A 137 21.07 43.80 -14.17
CA ARG A 137 19.97 44.66 -13.68
C ARG A 137 19.40 44.18 -12.37
N ILE A 138 19.27 42.84 -12.19
CA ILE A 138 18.82 42.22 -10.94
C ILE A 138 19.84 42.53 -9.84
N ILE A 139 21.12 42.36 -10.08
CA ILE A 139 22.17 42.68 -9.12
C ILE A 139 22.11 44.17 -8.78
N GLY A 140 22.10 45.03 -9.81
CA GLY A 140 22.14 46.45 -9.68
C GLY A 140 23.50 46.97 -9.20
N LYS A 141 23.67 48.33 -9.17
CA LYS A 141 24.91 48.94 -8.74
C LYS A 141 25.26 48.53 -7.30
N GLU A 142 26.44 47.94 -7.10
CA GLU A 142 26.93 47.46 -5.80
C GLU A 142 26.00 46.42 -5.11
N GLY A 143 25.21 45.69 -5.91
CA GLY A 143 24.31 44.63 -5.37
C GLY A 143 23.06 45.18 -4.67
N ARG A 144 22.69 46.44 -4.86
CA ARG A 144 21.59 47.07 -4.11
C ARG A 144 20.22 46.47 -4.42
N ASN A 145 19.98 46.04 -5.67
CA ASN A 145 18.69 45.53 -6.08
C ASN A 145 18.49 44.09 -5.56
N ILE A 146 19.51 43.23 -5.68
CA ILE A 146 19.47 41.87 -5.20
C ILE A 146 19.27 41.82 -3.66
N ARG A 147 20.03 42.65 -2.94
CA ARG A 147 19.86 42.76 -1.47
C ARG A 147 18.47 43.24 -1.07
N ALA A 148 17.91 44.23 -1.78
CA ALA A 148 16.55 44.70 -1.53
C ALA A 148 15.51 43.60 -1.84
N PHE A 149 15.74 42.79 -2.87
CA PHE A 149 14.87 41.66 -3.22
C PHE A 149 14.91 40.57 -2.16
N GLU A 150 16.09 40.13 -1.77
CA GLU A 150 16.27 39.09 -0.71
C GLU A 150 15.70 39.56 0.63
N GLN A 151 15.92 40.83 0.99
CA GLN A 151 15.35 41.40 2.23
C GLN A 151 13.83 41.50 2.19
N ALA A 152 13.24 41.88 1.04
CA ALA A 152 11.80 42.04 0.91
C ALA A 152 11.06 40.70 0.80
N THR A 153 11.66 39.71 0.18
CA THR A 153 11.04 38.39 -0.04
C THR A 153 11.40 37.34 0.99
N GLY A 154 12.57 37.47 1.64
CA GLY A 154 13.14 36.42 2.50
C GLY A 154 13.58 35.19 1.71
N VAL A 155 13.99 35.36 0.44
CA VAL A 155 14.39 34.29 -0.47
C VAL A 155 15.77 34.59 -1.02
N ASP A 156 16.67 33.62 -0.94
CA ASP A 156 18.02 33.75 -1.51
C ASP A 156 18.00 33.62 -3.03
N VAL A 157 18.82 34.44 -3.72
CA VAL A 157 18.92 34.49 -5.18
C VAL A 157 20.31 34.07 -5.61
N ASP A 158 20.38 32.97 -6.36
CA ASP A 158 21.61 32.49 -6.99
C ASP A 158 21.59 32.80 -8.51
N LEU A 159 22.63 33.48 -8.99
CA LEU A 159 22.82 33.94 -10.36
C LEU A 159 24.04 33.31 -11.01
N ASP A 160 24.69 32.33 -10.39
CA ASP A 160 25.99 31.79 -10.83
C ASP A 160 25.89 30.98 -12.13
N GLU A 161 24.71 30.36 -12.36
CA GLU A 161 24.50 29.53 -13.56
C GLU A 161 24.01 30.34 -14.75
N GLU A 162 24.64 30.15 -15.93
CA GLU A 162 24.31 30.86 -17.17
C GLU A 162 22.88 30.54 -17.65
N GLY A 163 22.12 31.58 -18.03
CA GLY A 163 20.74 31.43 -18.53
C GLY A 163 19.69 31.08 -17.46
N ILE A 164 20.06 30.97 -16.18
CA ILE A 164 19.17 30.56 -15.10
C ILE A 164 19.32 31.46 -13.87
N ILE A 165 18.20 31.70 -13.20
CA ILE A 165 18.15 32.30 -11.88
C ILE A 165 17.54 31.25 -10.93
N ARG A 166 18.19 30.99 -9.82
CA ARG A 166 17.69 30.10 -8.78
C ARG A 166 17.21 30.90 -7.58
N LEU A 167 16.02 30.57 -7.09
CA LEU A 167 15.43 31.14 -5.88
C LEU A 167 15.35 30.03 -4.83
N SER A 168 16.00 30.23 -3.68
CA SER A 168 16.07 29.23 -2.60
C SER A 168 15.37 29.73 -1.34
N SER A 169 14.43 28.93 -0.84
CA SER A 169 13.75 29.16 0.46
C SER A 169 13.07 27.89 0.92
N PHE A 170 13.04 27.66 2.23
CA PHE A 170 12.23 26.58 2.84
C PHE A 170 10.73 26.86 2.79
N ASP A 171 10.34 28.14 2.72
CA ASP A 171 8.94 28.55 2.59
C ASP A 171 8.50 28.57 1.12
N PRO A 172 7.64 27.64 0.67
CA PRO A 172 7.20 27.58 -0.72
C PRO A 172 6.34 28.79 -1.12
N ILE A 173 5.66 29.44 -0.16
CA ILE A 173 4.82 30.63 -0.43
C ILE A 173 5.72 31.83 -0.71
N ARG A 174 6.73 32.09 0.14
CA ARG A 174 7.73 33.14 -0.08
C ARG A 174 8.46 32.93 -1.41
N ARG A 175 8.84 31.68 -1.69
CA ARG A 175 9.52 31.32 -2.93
C ARG A 175 8.64 31.58 -4.16
N GLU A 176 7.34 31.29 -4.12
CA GLU A 176 6.41 31.60 -5.21
C GLU A 176 6.16 33.11 -5.36
N ILE A 177 6.06 33.85 -4.26
CA ILE A 177 6.01 35.32 -4.30
C ILE A 177 7.26 35.86 -4.99
N ALA A 178 8.46 35.46 -4.56
CA ALA A 178 9.72 35.87 -5.13
C ALA A 178 9.80 35.56 -6.65
N ARG A 179 9.38 34.34 -7.02
CA ARG A 179 9.33 33.92 -8.44
C ARG A 179 8.44 34.82 -9.28
N ARG A 180 7.24 35.14 -8.81
CA ARG A 180 6.27 36.01 -9.51
C ARG A 180 6.78 37.44 -9.61
N VAL A 181 7.29 37.98 -8.50
CA VAL A 181 7.87 39.30 -8.43
C VAL A 181 9.01 39.41 -9.44
N LEU A 182 9.93 38.45 -9.47
CA LEU A 182 11.07 38.47 -10.36
C LEU A 182 10.65 38.40 -11.84
N ILE A 183 9.70 37.53 -12.16
CA ILE A 183 9.15 37.45 -13.53
C ILE A 183 8.52 38.79 -13.96
N ASN A 184 7.79 39.45 -13.08
CA ASN A 184 7.15 40.72 -13.37
C ASN A 184 8.19 41.85 -13.54
N LEU A 185 9.23 41.88 -12.69
CA LEU A 185 10.33 42.85 -12.78
C LEU A 185 11.17 42.65 -14.07
N ILE A 186 11.39 41.40 -14.47
CA ILE A 186 12.08 41.09 -15.76
C ILE A 186 11.28 41.62 -16.94
N LYS A 187 9.95 41.44 -16.93
CA LYS A 187 9.06 41.95 -18.00
C LYS A 187 8.99 43.46 -18.03
N ASP A 188 8.97 44.13 -16.87
CA ASP A 188 8.89 45.60 -16.80
C ASP A 188 10.26 46.30 -17.05
N THR A 189 11.36 45.54 -17.08
CA THR A 189 12.74 46.02 -17.30
C THR A 189 13.25 47.07 -16.30
N ARG A 190 12.43 47.49 -15.32
CA ARG A 190 12.74 48.52 -14.31
C ARG A 190 12.95 47.89 -12.95
N ILE A 191 14.16 47.42 -12.68
CA ILE A 191 14.51 46.77 -11.41
C ILE A 191 15.13 47.82 -10.47
N GLN A 192 14.37 48.29 -9.51
CA GLN A 192 14.78 49.26 -8.47
C GLN A 192 14.22 48.86 -7.11
N PRO A 193 14.89 49.15 -5.99
CA PRO A 193 14.44 48.74 -4.65
C PRO A 193 12.98 49.08 -4.33
N TYR A 194 12.55 50.30 -4.62
CA TYR A 194 11.14 50.69 -4.39
C TYR A 194 10.15 49.86 -5.19
N ARG A 195 10.47 49.55 -6.45
CA ARG A 195 9.61 48.72 -7.31
C ARG A 195 9.57 47.27 -6.85
N ILE A 196 10.66 46.75 -6.28
CA ILE A 196 10.74 45.43 -5.70
C ILE A 196 9.78 45.33 -4.53
N GLU A 197 9.85 46.25 -3.55
CA GLU A 197 8.96 46.28 -2.39
C GLU A 197 7.49 46.44 -2.77
N GLU A 198 7.18 47.30 -3.76
CA GLU A 198 5.81 47.48 -4.25
C GLU A 198 5.28 46.18 -4.90
N SER A 199 6.11 45.53 -5.73
CA SER A 199 5.76 44.28 -6.41
C SER A 199 5.54 43.14 -5.40
N VAL A 200 6.36 43.04 -4.35
CA VAL A 200 6.19 42.05 -3.28
C VAL A 200 4.82 42.22 -2.62
N LYS A 201 4.48 43.44 -2.19
CA LYS A 201 3.17 43.71 -1.55
C LYS A 201 2.00 43.41 -2.48
N GLN A 202 2.17 43.63 -3.78
CA GLN A 202 1.15 43.32 -4.78
C GLN A 202 0.99 41.81 -4.93
N GLU A 203 2.08 41.07 -5.10
CA GLU A 203 2.01 39.61 -5.27
C GLU A 203 1.56 38.89 -4.01
N GLU A 204 1.88 39.38 -2.82
CA GLU A 204 1.31 38.88 -1.56
C GLU A 204 -0.23 38.94 -1.55
N ARG A 205 -0.82 40.08 -2.00
CA ARG A 205 -2.28 40.21 -2.09
C ARG A 205 -2.88 39.27 -3.14
N VAL A 206 -2.23 39.13 -4.28
CA VAL A 206 -2.66 38.22 -5.35
C VAL A 206 -2.62 36.77 -4.85
N LEU A 207 -1.52 36.39 -4.20
CA LEU A 207 -1.35 35.02 -3.71
C LEU A 207 -2.35 34.69 -2.60
N LYS A 208 -2.61 35.66 -1.71
CA LYS A 208 -3.65 35.51 -0.69
C LYS A 208 -5.04 35.22 -1.30
N LYS A 209 -5.40 35.94 -2.37
CA LYS A 209 -6.64 35.67 -3.10
C LYS A 209 -6.64 34.27 -3.72
N ILE A 210 -5.55 33.84 -4.34
CA ILE A 210 -5.41 32.51 -4.92
C ILE A 210 -5.54 31.44 -3.83
N MET A 211 -4.94 31.62 -2.65
CA MET A 211 -5.07 30.69 -1.53
C MET A 211 -6.53 30.57 -1.07
N SER A 212 -7.24 31.72 -0.93
CA SER A 212 -8.68 31.68 -0.57
C SER A 212 -9.51 30.91 -1.61
N GLU A 213 -9.32 31.18 -2.90
CA GLU A 213 -10.02 30.52 -4.00
C GLU A 213 -9.73 29.00 -4.04
N GLU A 214 -8.47 28.59 -3.82
CA GLU A 214 -8.10 27.18 -3.81
C GLU A 214 -8.61 26.46 -2.56
N GLY A 215 -8.59 27.10 -1.38
CA GLY A 215 -9.17 26.56 -0.17
C GLY A 215 -10.66 26.36 -0.28
N GLU A 216 -11.40 27.32 -0.85
CA GLU A 216 -12.83 27.19 -1.17
C GLU A 216 -13.08 26.03 -2.14
N ARG A 217 -12.28 25.92 -3.20
CA ARG A 217 -12.40 24.85 -4.18
C ARG A 217 -12.17 23.47 -3.53
N LEU A 218 -11.12 23.33 -2.71
CA LEU A 218 -10.82 22.09 -2.00
C LEU A 218 -11.98 21.70 -1.08
N MET A 219 -12.43 22.64 -0.23
CA MET A 219 -13.53 22.44 0.70
C MET A 219 -14.82 22.00 -0.02
N HIS A 220 -15.20 22.70 -1.09
CA HIS A 220 -16.40 22.34 -1.88
C HIS A 220 -16.28 20.98 -2.56
N THR A 221 -15.10 20.64 -3.08
CA THR A 221 -14.87 19.36 -3.77
C THR A 221 -15.02 18.17 -2.84
N VAL A 222 -14.62 18.32 -1.56
CA VAL A 222 -14.80 17.27 -0.55
C VAL A 222 -16.17 17.31 0.14
N GLY A 223 -17.02 18.29 -0.20
CA GLY A 223 -18.38 18.42 0.35
C GLY A 223 -18.42 18.96 1.78
N VAL A 224 -17.48 19.84 2.13
CA VAL A 224 -17.45 20.58 3.40
C VAL A 224 -17.87 22.03 3.15
N TYR A 225 -18.63 22.59 4.06
CA TYR A 225 -19.18 23.95 3.94
C TYR A 225 -19.07 24.69 5.28
N ASN A 226 -19.16 26.02 5.24
CA ASN A 226 -19.22 26.87 6.43
C ASN A 226 -17.98 26.85 7.33
N LEU A 227 -16.77 26.73 6.73
CA LEU A 227 -15.51 26.92 7.45
C LEU A 227 -15.20 28.42 7.62
N PRO A 228 -14.51 28.81 8.69
CA PRO A 228 -13.99 30.17 8.85
C PRO A 228 -13.05 30.56 7.69
N SER A 229 -13.16 31.82 7.22
CA SER A 229 -12.36 32.31 6.09
C SER A 229 -10.84 32.18 6.29
N GLU A 230 -10.37 32.37 7.52
CA GLU A 230 -8.96 32.16 7.87
C GLU A 230 -8.51 30.69 7.70
N LEU A 231 -9.36 29.74 8.10
CA LEU A 231 -9.08 28.31 7.93
C LEU A 231 -9.11 27.90 6.44
N ILE A 232 -10.00 28.49 5.65
CA ILE A 232 -10.07 28.29 4.21
C ILE A 232 -8.78 28.78 3.52
N GLU A 233 -8.28 29.97 3.92
CA GLU A 233 -7.02 30.51 3.40
C GLU A 233 -5.82 29.58 3.74
N ILE A 234 -5.79 29.01 4.96
CA ILE A 234 -4.77 28.05 5.38
C ILE A 234 -4.85 26.76 4.54
N LEU A 235 -6.06 26.22 4.29
CA LEU A 235 -6.24 25.09 3.38
C LEU A 235 -5.73 25.38 1.97
N GLY A 236 -5.92 26.60 1.48
CA GLY A 236 -5.43 27.02 0.18
C GLY A 236 -3.92 27.01 0.02
N ARG A 237 -3.16 27.06 1.12
CA ARG A 237 -1.70 26.90 1.13
C ARG A 237 -1.26 25.51 0.64
N PHE A 238 -2.15 24.49 0.72
CA PHE A 238 -1.90 23.14 0.20
C PHE A 238 -1.51 23.13 -1.27
N LYS A 239 -1.96 24.10 -2.06
CA LYS A 239 -1.58 24.28 -3.47
C LYS A 239 -0.06 24.39 -3.66
N PHE A 240 0.62 25.02 -2.71
CA PHE A 240 2.04 25.35 -2.80
C PHE A 240 2.92 24.39 -2.01
N ARG A 241 2.32 23.39 -1.36
CA ARG A 241 3.03 22.38 -0.56
C ARG A 241 2.95 21.01 -1.20
N THR A 242 4.07 20.36 -1.30
CA THR A 242 4.20 18.96 -1.65
C THR A 242 4.66 18.16 -0.44
N SER A 243 4.27 16.90 -0.35
CA SER A 243 4.71 15.99 0.69
C SER A 243 5.05 14.68 0.02
N TYR A 244 6.28 14.20 0.16
CA TYR A 244 6.78 12.97 -0.45
C TYR A 244 6.53 12.88 -1.97
N GLY A 245 6.61 14.02 -2.68
CA GLY A 245 6.43 14.09 -4.13
C GLY A 245 4.99 14.24 -4.61
N GLN A 246 4.01 14.33 -3.69
CA GLN A 246 2.62 14.54 -4.02
C GLN A 246 2.15 15.92 -3.56
N ASN A 247 1.43 16.66 -4.43
CA ASN A 247 0.81 17.92 -4.02
C ASN A 247 -0.29 17.68 -2.97
N LEU A 248 -0.28 18.47 -1.87
CA LEU A 248 -1.22 18.26 -0.75
C LEU A 248 -2.69 18.38 -1.16
N VAL A 249 -3.05 19.21 -2.14
CA VAL A 249 -4.44 19.29 -2.64
C VAL A 249 -4.88 17.95 -3.21
N VAL A 250 -4.03 17.36 -4.06
CA VAL A 250 -4.34 16.07 -4.72
C VAL A 250 -4.42 14.96 -3.67
N HIS A 251 -3.43 14.88 -2.79
CA HIS A 251 -3.39 13.91 -1.70
C HIS A 251 -4.63 13.97 -0.82
N THR A 252 -4.97 15.17 -0.31
CA THR A 252 -6.14 15.38 0.55
C THR A 252 -7.46 15.00 -0.16
N LEU A 253 -7.60 15.30 -1.45
CA LEU A 253 -8.80 14.92 -2.22
C LEU A 253 -8.93 13.40 -2.36
N GLU A 254 -7.84 12.70 -2.63
CA GLU A 254 -7.83 11.24 -2.74
C GLU A 254 -8.10 10.57 -1.41
N GLU A 255 -7.38 10.97 -0.38
CA GLU A 255 -7.57 10.46 0.98
C GLU A 255 -9.00 10.66 1.46
N THR A 256 -9.56 11.85 1.28
CA THR A 256 -10.96 12.12 1.66
C THR A 256 -11.94 11.21 0.91
N LYS A 257 -11.75 10.97 -0.39
CA LYS A 257 -12.61 10.05 -1.17
C LYS A 257 -12.51 8.62 -0.63
N ILE A 258 -11.29 8.14 -0.36
CA ILE A 258 -11.05 6.81 0.19
C ILE A 258 -11.68 6.69 1.58
N GLY A 259 -11.39 7.63 2.47
CA GLY A 259 -11.90 7.64 3.85
C GLY A 259 -13.43 7.67 3.91
N VAL A 260 -14.07 8.55 3.15
CA VAL A 260 -15.53 8.65 3.05
C VAL A 260 -16.14 7.35 2.53
N HIS A 261 -15.52 6.72 1.53
CA HIS A 261 -16.00 5.45 1.00
C HIS A 261 -15.93 4.34 2.05
N ILE A 262 -14.79 4.19 2.73
CA ILE A 262 -14.61 3.21 3.81
C ILE A 262 -15.62 3.46 4.93
N ALA A 263 -15.76 4.72 5.39
CA ALA A 263 -16.71 5.07 6.45
C ALA A 263 -18.14 4.70 6.12
N SER A 264 -18.55 4.90 4.85
CA SER A 264 -19.90 4.55 4.39
C SER A 264 -20.14 3.03 4.35
N GLU A 265 -19.11 2.22 4.04
CA GLU A 265 -19.21 0.77 3.96
C GLU A 265 -19.32 0.09 5.34
N ILE A 266 -18.74 0.70 6.39
CA ILE A 266 -18.72 0.14 7.75
C ILE A 266 -19.62 0.90 8.73
N ASP A 267 -20.47 1.78 8.23
CA ASP A 267 -21.43 2.58 9.01
C ASP A 267 -20.78 3.48 10.09
N ALA A 268 -19.56 3.99 9.79
CA ALA A 268 -18.87 4.96 10.64
C ALA A 268 -19.32 6.40 10.35
N ASN A 269 -18.94 7.36 11.18
CA ASN A 269 -19.34 8.75 11.01
C ASN A 269 -18.61 9.41 9.82
N VAL A 270 -19.26 9.40 8.66
CA VAL A 270 -18.73 9.95 7.39
C VAL A 270 -18.30 11.41 7.52
N ASN A 271 -18.99 12.24 8.34
CA ASN A 271 -18.64 13.65 8.48
C ASN A 271 -17.35 13.86 9.29
N ILE A 272 -17.15 13.07 10.34
CA ILE A 272 -15.91 13.11 11.12
C ILE A 272 -14.74 12.65 10.26
N VAL A 273 -14.89 11.53 9.52
CA VAL A 273 -13.84 11.03 8.61
C VAL A 273 -13.52 12.05 7.53
N ARG A 274 -14.55 12.65 6.90
CA ARG A 274 -14.36 13.68 5.87
C ARG A 274 -13.54 14.87 6.37
N LEU A 275 -13.86 15.39 7.57
CA LEU A 275 -13.12 16.48 8.19
C LEU A 275 -11.74 16.03 8.67
N GLY A 276 -11.62 14.81 9.21
CA GLY A 276 -10.35 14.21 9.61
C GLY A 276 -9.38 14.13 8.44
N CYS A 277 -9.80 13.55 7.30
CA CYS A 277 -8.99 13.47 6.09
C CYS A 277 -8.66 14.87 5.51
N LEU A 278 -9.64 15.79 5.51
CA LEU A 278 -9.40 17.15 5.01
C LEU A 278 -8.30 17.88 5.79
N PHE A 279 -8.21 17.65 7.10
CA PHE A 279 -7.33 18.39 7.98
C PHE A 279 -6.10 17.60 8.49
N HIS A 280 -5.96 16.29 8.19
CA HIS A 280 -4.90 15.47 8.78
C HIS A 280 -3.51 16.11 8.65
N ASP A 281 -3.23 16.71 7.52
CA ASP A 281 -1.94 17.30 7.15
C ASP A 281 -1.91 18.85 7.24
N ILE A 282 -2.93 19.49 7.81
CA ILE A 282 -3.00 20.96 7.85
C ILE A 282 -1.82 21.60 8.55
N GLY A 283 -1.21 20.89 9.50
CA GLY A 283 -0.04 21.39 10.22
C GLY A 283 1.22 21.52 9.35
N LYS A 284 1.27 20.90 8.16
CA LYS A 284 2.40 21.04 7.22
C LYS A 284 2.49 22.43 6.58
N VAL A 285 1.42 23.21 6.67
CA VAL A 285 1.34 24.58 6.13
C VAL A 285 1.20 25.64 7.22
N VAL A 286 1.34 25.25 8.50
CA VAL A 286 1.32 26.12 9.66
C VAL A 286 2.73 26.36 10.15
N GLU A 287 3.10 27.62 10.35
CA GLU A 287 4.38 28.00 10.93
C GLU A 287 4.40 27.73 12.44
N GLY A 288 5.47 27.16 12.97
CA GLY A 288 5.64 26.90 14.39
C GLY A 288 6.68 25.82 14.66
N GLU A 289 7.03 25.65 15.95
CA GLU A 289 7.91 24.60 16.42
C GLU A 289 7.11 23.35 16.81
N GLY A 290 7.48 22.19 16.29
CA GLY A 290 6.85 20.91 16.62
C GLY A 290 6.49 20.07 15.40
N SER A 291 5.88 18.90 15.66
CA SER A 291 5.39 18.04 14.58
C SER A 291 4.15 18.67 13.91
N HIS A 292 3.97 18.42 12.61
CA HIS A 292 2.78 18.89 11.88
C HIS A 292 1.48 18.38 12.51
N VAL A 293 1.49 17.18 13.10
CA VAL A 293 0.37 16.60 13.85
C VAL A 293 -0.06 17.51 14.99
N LYS A 294 0.91 17.97 15.82
CA LYS A 294 0.65 18.86 16.94
C LYS A 294 0.20 20.25 16.47
N LEU A 295 0.91 20.83 15.49
CA LEU A 295 0.57 22.14 14.93
C LEU A 295 -0.82 22.15 14.30
N GLY A 296 -1.20 21.10 13.60
CA GLY A 296 -2.55 20.94 13.03
C GLY A 296 -3.61 20.84 14.10
N ALA A 297 -3.41 20.01 15.12
CA ALA A 297 -4.36 19.87 16.22
C ALA A 297 -4.54 21.18 17.01
N ASP A 298 -3.46 21.89 17.30
CA ASP A 298 -3.51 23.16 18.02
C ASP A 298 -4.21 24.26 17.19
N LEU A 299 -4.00 24.26 15.88
CA LEU A 299 -4.75 25.11 14.95
C LEU A 299 -6.25 24.81 15.00
N LEU A 300 -6.65 23.55 14.87
CA LEU A 300 -8.06 23.14 14.87
C LEU A 300 -8.76 23.45 16.19
N LYS A 301 -8.06 23.35 17.33
CA LYS A 301 -8.58 23.80 18.64
C LYS A 301 -8.88 25.29 18.65
N ARG A 302 -8.01 26.14 18.06
CA ARG A 302 -8.25 27.59 17.96
C ARG A 302 -9.54 27.90 17.19
N PHE A 303 -9.90 27.07 16.19
CA PHE A 303 -11.13 27.20 15.44
C PHE A 303 -12.30 26.42 16.04
N SER A 304 -12.16 25.91 17.27
CA SER A 304 -13.21 25.16 17.99
C SER A 304 -13.77 23.96 17.16
N MET A 305 -12.92 23.28 16.42
CA MET A 305 -13.32 22.08 15.70
C MET A 305 -13.63 20.93 16.68
N PRO A 306 -14.54 20.00 16.33
CA PRO A 306 -14.91 18.88 17.19
C PRO A 306 -13.70 18.05 17.62
N ASP A 307 -13.67 17.65 18.91
CA ASP A 307 -12.58 16.83 19.46
C ASP A 307 -12.34 15.53 18.67
N ALA A 308 -13.39 14.90 18.15
CA ALA A 308 -13.27 13.72 17.30
C ALA A 308 -12.44 13.99 16.04
N VAL A 309 -12.58 15.16 15.41
CA VAL A 309 -11.78 15.57 14.24
C VAL A 309 -10.34 15.87 14.64
N ILE A 310 -10.17 16.53 15.77
CA ILE A 310 -8.83 16.84 16.33
C ILE A 310 -8.07 15.55 16.65
N ASN A 311 -8.76 14.53 17.19
CA ASN A 311 -8.18 13.22 17.47
C ASN A 311 -7.76 12.52 16.18
N CYS A 312 -8.57 12.55 15.11
CA CYS A 312 -8.17 12.03 13.80
C CYS A 312 -6.83 12.62 13.34
N VAL A 313 -6.65 13.94 13.50
CA VAL A 313 -5.40 14.62 13.13
C VAL A 313 -4.25 14.25 14.07
N LEU A 314 -4.50 14.03 15.38
CA LEU A 314 -3.47 13.65 16.34
C LEU A 314 -3.00 12.19 16.18
N GLU A 315 -3.80 11.33 15.63
CA GLU A 315 -3.62 9.88 15.64
C GLU A 315 -3.28 9.29 14.26
N HIS A 316 -3.33 10.11 13.18
CA HIS A 316 -3.17 9.60 11.80
C HIS A 316 -1.78 9.00 11.46
N HIS A 317 -0.78 9.14 12.35
CA HIS A 317 0.53 8.48 12.22
C HIS A 317 0.76 7.35 13.23
N GLU A 318 -0.30 6.94 13.96
CA GLU A 318 -0.20 5.88 14.98
C GLU A 318 0.79 6.18 16.13
N ASP A 319 1.18 7.47 16.30
CA ASP A 319 2.02 7.91 17.42
C ASP A 319 1.30 7.77 18.78
N LYS A 320 -0.02 7.57 18.76
CA LYS A 320 -0.90 7.34 19.91
C LYS A 320 -1.91 6.24 19.55
N PRO A 321 -2.42 5.52 20.59
CA PRO A 321 -3.53 4.59 20.37
C PRO A 321 -4.73 5.31 19.76
N PHE A 322 -5.38 4.69 18.80
CA PHE A 322 -6.59 5.22 18.17
C PHE A 322 -7.74 5.32 19.17
N SER A 323 -8.36 6.48 19.25
CA SER A 323 -9.49 6.76 20.15
C SER A 323 -10.85 6.37 19.53
N SER A 324 -10.93 6.23 18.22
CA SER A 324 -12.16 5.91 17.50
C SER A 324 -11.89 5.17 16.19
N ILE A 325 -12.95 4.58 15.63
CA ILE A 325 -12.88 3.92 14.32
C ILE A 325 -12.61 4.95 13.20
N GLU A 326 -13.09 6.18 13.36
CA GLU A 326 -12.87 7.26 12.41
C GLU A 326 -11.39 7.61 12.31
N SER A 327 -10.65 7.66 13.44
CA SER A 327 -9.19 7.86 13.44
C SER A 327 -8.46 6.73 12.70
N VAL A 328 -8.89 5.48 12.88
CA VAL A 328 -8.33 4.34 12.14
C VAL A 328 -8.58 4.47 10.64
N ILE A 329 -9.79 4.93 10.24
CA ILE A 329 -10.12 5.13 8.83
C ILE A 329 -9.25 6.20 8.20
N VAL A 330 -9.01 7.33 8.89
CA VAL A 330 -8.14 8.42 8.41
C VAL A 330 -6.72 7.91 8.20
N TYR A 331 -6.15 7.18 9.18
CA TYR A 331 -4.84 6.53 9.05
C TYR A 331 -4.76 5.58 7.85
N ILE A 332 -5.77 4.72 7.66
CA ILE A 332 -5.82 3.78 6.53
C ILE A 332 -5.91 4.55 5.20
N ALA A 333 -6.74 5.59 5.13
CA ALA A 333 -6.94 6.39 3.92
C ALA A 333 -5.66 7.13 3.50
N ASP A 334 -4.93 7.73 4.46
CA ASP A 334 -3.62 8.34 4.24
C ASP A 334 -2.60 7.30 3.77
N SER A 335 -2.51 6.16 4.45
CA SER A 335 -1.61 5.06 4.08
C SER A 335 -1.87 4.55 2.66
N ILE A 336 -3.12 4.38 2.26
CA ILE A 336 -3.50 3.96 0.91
C ILE A 336 -3.12 5.02 -0.12
N SER A 337 -3.44 6.29 0.12
CA SER A 337 -3.10 7.40 -0.78
C SER A 337 -1.58 7.55 -0.94
N GLY A 338 -0.82 7.39 0.15
CA GLY A 338 0.65 7.48 0.15
C GLY A 338 1.37 6.26 -0.42
N ALA A 339 0.75 5.07 -0.41
CA ALA A 339 1.38 3.82 -0.85
C ALA A 339 1.24 3.56 -2.36
N ARG A 340 0.43 4.32 -3.08
CA ARG A 340 0.22 4.11 -4.52
C ARG A 340 1.49 4.37 -5.33
N PRO A 341 1.71 3.64 -6.44
CA PRO A 341 2.84 3.89 -7.33
C PRO A 341 2.83 5.34 -7.84
N GLY A 342 3.95 6.05 -7.62
CA GLY A 342 4.13 7.46 -8.01
C GLY A 342 3.67 8.50 -6.98
N ALA A 343 3.10 8.13 -5.85
CA ALA A 343 2.71 9.08 -4.79
C ALA A 343 3.92 9.54 -3.95
N ARG A 344 4.90 8.67 -3.73
CA ARG A 344 6.11 8.97 -2.95
C ARG A 344 7.33 9.05 -3.86
N TYR A 345 8.06 10.17 -3.77
CA TYR A 345 9.40 10.28 -4.33
C TYR A 345 10.35 9.51 -3.43
N GLU A 346 11.02 8.54 -4.02
CA GLU A 346 12.19 7.96 -3.42
C GLU A 346 13.40 8.75 -3.93
N ASP A 347 14.19 9.29 -3.01
CA ASP A 347 15.47 9.91 -3.34
C ASP A 347 16.31 8.94 -4.19
N VAL A 348 16.99 9.45 -5.22
CA VAL A 348 17.79 8.64 -6.15
C VAL A 348 18.81 7.78 -5.39
N GLU A 349 19.36 8.29 -4.29
CA GLU A 349 20.28 7.54 -3.43
C GLU A 349 19.54 6.44 -2.64
N GLY A 350 18.38 6.73 -2.06
CA GLY A 350 17.53 5.76 -1.37
C GLY A 350 17.01 4.68 -2.30
N TYR A 351 16.63 5.06 -3.52
CA TYR A 351 16.23 4.15 -4.59
C TYR A 351 17.38 3.20 -4.99
N ALA A 352 18.56 3.77 -5.30
CA ALA A 352 19.73 2.97 -5.67
C ALA A 352 20.17 2.04 -4.53
N LYS A 353 20.12 2.53 -3.29
CA LYS A 353 20.42 1.73 -2.09
C LYS A 353 19.45 0.56 -1.96
N ARG A 354 18.15 0.80 -2.09
CA ARG A 354 17.13 -0.27 -2.00
C ARG A 354 17.34 -1.35 -3.06
N LEU A 355 17.58 -0.98 -4.32
CA LEU A 355 17.86 -1.95 -5.39
C LEU A 355 19.08 -2.81 -5.03
N LYS A 356 20.14 -2.17 -4.53
CA LYS A 356 21.36 -2.87 -4.09
C LYS A 356 21.10 -3.79 -2.90
N ASP A 357 20.34 -3.34 -1.91
CA ASP A 357 19.95 -4.14 -0.74
C ASP A 357 19.14 -5.38 -1.15
N MET A 358 18.24 -5.26 -2.13
CA MET A 358 17.47 -6.40 -2.69
C MET A 358 18.39 -7.42 -3.37
N GLU A 359 19.33 -6.95 -4.19
CA GLU A 359 20.31 -7.80 -4.87
C GLU A 359 21.23 -8.50 -3.87
N GLU A 360 21.69 -7.78 -2.82
CA GLU A 360 22.52 -8.33 -1.76
C GLU A 360 21.79 -9.39 -0.91
N ILE A 361 20.49 -9.20 -0.64
CA ILE A 361 19.67 -10.23 0.04
C ILE A 361 19.67 -11.52 -0.77
N ALA A 362 19.39 -11.42 -2.08
CA ALA A 362 19.33 -12.60 -2.94
C ALA A 362 20.68 -13.30 -3.07
N LYS A 363 21.78 -12.56 -3.18
CA LYS A 363 23.15 -13.12 -3.30
C LYS A 363 23.65 -13.87 -2.06
N LYS A 364 22.99 -13.70 -0.90
CA LYS A 364 23.32 -14.46 0.33
C LYS A 364 22.84 -15.92 0.30
N TYR A 365 21.92 -16.24 -0.60
CA TYR A 365 21.40 -17.61 -0.69
C TYR A 365 22.34 -18.52 -1.47
N GLU A 366 22.62 -19.67 -0.89
CA GLU A 366 23.44 -20.70 -1.53
C GLU A 366 22.84 -21.14 -2.86
N GLY A 367 23.66 -21.20 -3.91
CA GLY A 367 23.24 -21.55 -5.27
C GLY A 367 22.77 -20.36 -6.11
N VAL A 368 22.72 -19.15 -5.57
CA VAL A 368 22.51 -17.92 -6.35
C VAL A 368 23.86 -17.46 -6.89
N SER A 369 23.95 -17.33 -8.21
CA SER A 369 25.16 -16.82 -8.90
C SER A 369 25.13 -15.30 -9.00
N ASP A 370 23.97 -14.74 -9.33
CA ASP A 370 23.77 -13.29 -9.46
C ASP A 370 22.29 -12.92 -9.26
N ALA A 371 22.05 -11.63 -9.00
CA ALA A 371 20.70 -11.09 -8.86
C ALA A 371 20.67 -9.66 -9.39
N TYR A 372 19.58 -9.31 -10.09
CA TYR A 372 19.37 -8.00 -10.71
C TYR A 372 17.96 -7.51 -10.46
N ALA A 373 17.84 -6.28 -9.95
CA ALA A 373 16.57 -5.63 -9.73
C ALA A 373 16.10 -4.90 -11.00
N PHE A 374 14.86 -5.12 -11.39
CA PHE A 374 14.18 -4.55 -12.57
C PHE A 374 12.90 -3.83 -12.17
N GLU A 375 12.30 -3.10 -13.10
CA GLU A 375 11.01 -2.43 -12.96
C GLU A 375 10.90 -1.58 -11.67
N ALA A 376 11.90 -0.75 -11.42
CA ALA A 376 11.97 0.09 -10.23
C ALA A 376 11.94 -0.70 -8.90
N GLY A 377 12.49 -1.92 -8.88
CA GLY A 377 12.53 -2.78 -7.70
C GLY A 377 11.26 -3.60 -7.48
N ARG A 378 10.37 -3.68 -8.48
CA ARG A 378 9.18 -4.54 -8.43
C ARG A 378 9.43 -5.95 -8.95
N GLU A 379 10.48 -6.16 -9.77
CA GLU A 379 10.93 -7.49 -10.18
C GLU A 379 12.41 -7.68 -9.80
N LEU A 380 12.73 -8.81 -9.15
CA LEU A 380 14.10 -9.26 -8.89
C LEU A 380 14.35 -10.52 -9.69
N ARG A 381 15.30 -10.49 -10.63
CA ARG A 381 15.75 -11.66 -11.38
C ARG A 381 16.97 -12.26 -10.72
N VAL A 382 16.87 -13.53 -10.36
CA VAL A 382 17.90 -14.28 -9.62
C VAL A 382 18.44 -15.36 -10.54
N ILE A 383 19.73 -15.32 -10.80
CA ILE A 383 20.42 -16.32 -11.64
C ILE A 383 20.91 -17.44 -10.73
N ILE A 384 20.47 -18.65 -11.02
CA ILE A 384 20.76 -19.84 -10.23
C ILE A 384 21.85 -20.68 -10.91
N ASN A 385 22.80 -21.16 -10.11
CA ASN A 385 23.79 -22.12 -10.56
C ASN A 385 23.14 -23.50 -10.76
N PRO A 386 23.04 -24.02 -11.99
CA PRO A 386 22.35 -25.26 -12.27
C PRO A 386 23.03 -26.51 -11.69
N GLY A 387 24.32 -26.40 -11.28
CA GLY A 387 25.05 -27.48 -10.63
C GLY A 387 24.77 -27.60 -9.13
N LEU A 388 24.22 -26.55 -8.48
CA LEU A 388 23.98 -26.52 -7.04
C LEU A 388 22.51 -26.72 -6.67
N LEU A 389 21.59 -26.17 -7.46
CA LEU A 389 20.16 -26.25 -7.19
C LEU A 389 19.42 -26.95 -8.33
N ASP A 390 18.47 -27.81 -7.97
CA ASP A 390 17.47 -28.39 -8.86
C ASP A 390 16.24 -27.48 -9.00
N ASP A 391 15.27 -27.83 -9.82
CA ASP A 391 14.07 -27.02 -10.09
C ASP A 391 13.22 -26.81 -8.84
N ALA A 392 13.09 -27.84 -7.99
CA ALA A 392 12.32 -27.76 -6.76
C ALA A 392 12.96 -26.81 -5.74
N ARG A 393 14.27 -26.89 -5.56
CA ARG A 393 15.05 -26.00 -4.69
C ARG A 393 15.09 -24.58 -5.24
N THR A 394 15.16 -24.40 -6.56
CA THR A 394 15.08 -23.08 -7.22
C THR A 394 13.78 -22.38 -6.88
N THR A 395 12.65 -23.08 -6.96
CA THR A 395 11.34 -22.52 -6.56
C THR A 395 11.30 -22.13 -5.10
N LEU A 396 11.86 -22.94 -4.22
CA LEU A 396 11.89 -22.72 -2.78
C LEU A 396 12.77 -21.53 -2.39
N VAL A 397 13.92 -21.36 -3.07
CA VAL A 397 14.83 -20.22 -2.88
C VAL A 397 14.16 -18.93 -3.35
N ALA A 398 13.49 -18.92 -4.51
CA ALA A 398 12.74 -17.75 -4.97
C ALA A 398 11.68 -17.28 -3.96
N HIS A 399 10.97 -18.23 -3.35
CA HIS A 399 9.96 -17.93 -2.34
C HIS A 399 10.57 -17.34 -1.05
N LYS A 400 11.66 -17.92 -0.56
CA LYS A 400 12.38 -17.43 0.63
C LYS A 400 12.95 -16.02 0.41
N ILE A 401 13.54 -15.76 -0.76
CA ILE A 401 14.06 -14.44 -1.12
C ILE A 401 12.92 -13.41 -1.09
N ARG A 402 11.77 -13.73 -1.68
CA ARG A 402 10.61 -12.85 -1.66
C ARG A 402 10.14 -12.52 -0.24
N GLU A 403 10.04 -13.54 0.63
CA GLU A 403 9.66 -13.34 2.03
C GLU A 403 10.67 -12.47 2.78
N GLU A 404 11.97 -12.72 2.60
CA GLU A 404 13.01 -11.96 3.29
C GLU A 404 13.03 -10.49 2.84
N ILE A 405 12.84 -10.22 1.54
CA ILE A 405 12.73 -8.85 1.01
C ILE A 405 11.51 -8.16 1.61
N SER A 406 10.34 -8.81 1.61
CA SER A 406 9.10 -8.24 2.17
C SER A 406 9.19 -7.94 3.67
N ASN A 407 9.98 -8.70 4.41
CA ASN A 407 10.17 -8.51 5.85
C ASN A 407 11.24 -7.48 6.22
N LYS A 408 12.25 -7.27 5.37
CA LYS A 408 13.41 -6.43 5.67
C LYS A 408 13.42 -5.08 4.97
N LEU A 409 12.74 -4.95 3.84
CA LEU A 409 12.75 -3.74 3.03
C LEU A 409 11.34 -3.20 2.85
N VAL A 410 11.22 -1.88 2.99
CA VAL A 410 9.98 -1.18 2.61
C VAL A 410 9.97 -1.03 1.10
N VAL A 411 9.19 -1.87 0.42
CA VAL A 411 9.08 -1.86 -1.04
C VAL A 411 7.68 -1.35 -1.43
N PRO A 412 7.56 -0.39 -2.35
CA PRO A 412 6.26 0.06 -2.84
C PRO A 412 5.63 -1.01 -3.74
N GLY A 413 4.69 -1.79 -3.19
CA GLY A 413 3.95 -2.84 -3.88
C GLY A 413 4.52 -4.26 -3.69
N GLU A 414 3.95 -5.25 -4.39
CA GLU A 414 4.42 -6.63 -4.35
C GLU A 414 5.71 -6.80 -5.17
N VAL A 415 6.70 -7.48 -4.58
CA VAL A 415 7.94 -7.84 -5.26
C VAL A 415 7.78 -9.20 -5.93
N LYS A 416 7.98 -9.25 -7.23
CA LYS A 416 8.07 -10.48 -8.01
C LYS A 416 9.51 -10.97 -8.04
N VAL A 417 9.77 -12.19 -7.59
CA VAL A 417 11.09 -12.82 -7.69
C VAL A 417 11.04 -13.87 -8.79
N THR A 418 11.83 -13.66 -9.85
CA THR A 418 11.97 -14.58 -10.99
C THR A 418 13.31 -15.28 -10.90
N ALA A 419 13.33 -16.55 -10.46
CA ALA A 419 14.54 -17.37 -10.46
C ALA A 419 14.76 -18.04 -11.82
N ILE A 420 15.94 -17.85 -12.39
CA ILE A 420 16.32 -18.35 -13.71
C ILE A 420 17.42 -19.38 -13.53
N ARG A 421 17.13 -20.64 -13.86
CA ARG A 421 18.09 -21.75 -13.92
C ARG A 421 18.28 -22.13 -15.37
N GLU A 422 19.48 -21.92 -15.90
CA GLU A 422 19.78 -22.18 -17.32
C GLU A 422 20.92 -23.19 -17.44
N PHE A 423 20.72 -24.21 -18.27
CA PHE A 423 21.79 -25.14 -18.68
C PHE A 423 22.10 -24.92 -20.15
N ARG A 424 23.38 -24.60 -20.46
CA ARG A 424 23.85 -24.43 -21.83
C ARG A 424 24.85 -25.54 -22.16
N ALA A 425 24.57 -26.30 -23.20
CA ALA A 425 25.52 -27.23 -23.79
C ALA A 425 25.98 -26.66 -25.14
N VAL A 426 27.30 -26.53 -25.31
CA VAL A 426 27.90 -26.09 -26.59
C VAL A 426 28.67 -27.26 -27.15
N SER A 427 28.35 -27.67 -28.39
CA SER A 427 29.17 -28.61 -29.15
C SER A 427 30.36 -27.82 -29.72
N PRO A 428 31.62 -28.22 -29.47
CA PRO A 428 32.74 -27.58 -30.13
C PRO A 428 32.68 -27.79 -31.63
N GLU A 429 32.95 -26.74 -32.39
CA GLU A 429 33.17 -26.85 -33.84
C GLU A 429 34.34 -27.81 -34.10
N SER A 430 34.11 -28.77 -34.99
CA SER A 430 35.07 -29.77 -35.44
C SER A 430 36.11 -29.18 -36.41
#